data_44e8ea0c791a7d34758697fdf55e72a5
#
_entry.id   44e8ea0c791a7d34758697fdf55e72a5
#
_cell.length_a   1.000
_cell.length_b   1.000
_cell.length_c   1.000
_cell.angle_alpha   90.00
_cell.angle_beta   90.00
_cell.angle_gamma   90.00
#
_symmetry.space_group_name_H-M   'P 1'
#
loop_
_entity.id
_entity.type
_entity.pdbx_description
1 polymer ?
#
loop_
_entity_poly.entity_id
_entity_poly.type
_entity_poly.pdbx_seq_one_letter_code
_entity_poly.pdbx_strand_id
1 'polypeptide(L)'
;EEFGEDEPIDLILSIDNRFAKDKLDTTENRLEHYKLSNPRLKIKHFPSREDYIQYLQKGHVFLSCARAEGWNLPLIEAMACGTPSIYSNCSAQLQFAEGKGLPVKITGKKPAIMGEYSTFSQSDMTGEFYTPDYEDLKKVMRDAYKNYDKHKKQALKESKEIRDKFTWERAAKLASIEIDTLYNNLPKNRIEISFNEGPKVQTYGSRNQEYFVEFIDSRNNKVLHSSTIKNNMWTACSKQYYIPWIIKINGEMVHEFNLKNKIVKISFDSKSVGDTLAWTPQILEFQKKHKCKVVASTFHNEWFENLEEYKDITFIKPDISIEVYAQYKIGWFKKDGKWDSGLKNPNPSNTIPLIQTITDILGLPYKEINKGVDFTPDKRPIKGKYICIGPKSTAGLKEWPYSNWKKLAKKLHKKGYKIVNISYEGFSGTNIINKQKLKWDKTFNYLHHAELFIGLGSGLSWVNWALNKQTVMINNFIPYGYEFTNYLTKIENNSVCNNCWINKNYTFDAG
;
A
#
# COMPACT_ATOMS: atom_id res chain seq x y z
N GLU A 1 11.49 -38.41 16.71
CA GLU A 1 12.88 -38.93 16.57
C GLU A 1 13.66 -38.91 17.91
N GLU A 2 13.35 -38.01 18.85
CA GLU A 2 14.02 -37.97 20.16
C GLU A 2 13.55 -39.12 21.09
N PHE A 3 12.29 -39.55 20.97
CA PHE A 3 11.70 -40.58 21.83
C PHE A 3 11.45 -41.85 21.03
N GLY A 4 11.89 -43.01 21.62
CA GLY A 4 11.66 -44.31 21.05
C GLY A 4 10.19 -44.69 20.98
N GLU A 5 9.82 -45.67 20.18
CA GLU A 5 8.43 -46.13 20.02
C GLU A 5 7.81 -46.66 21.31
N ASP A 6 8.65 -47.25 22.18
CA ASP A 6 8.25 -47.84 23.44
C ASP A 6 8.04 -46.79 24.58
N GLU A 7 8.39 -45.53 24.36
CA GLU A 7 8.23 -44.49 25.37
C GLU A 7 6.80 -43.93 25.32
N PRO A 8 6.09 -43.86 26.48
CA PRO A 8 4.69 -43.47 26.53
C PRO A 8 4.51 -41.95 26.43
N ILE A 9 4.75 -41.40 25.26
CA ILE A 9 4.65 -39.97 24.99
C ILE A 9 3.68 -39.70 23.85
N ASP A 10 2.71 -38.84 24.11
CA ASP A 10 1.80 -38.26 23.11
C ASP A 10 2.07 -36.76 22.92
N LEU A 11 2.08 -36.29 21.71
CA LEU A 11 2.07 -34.86 21.41
C LEU A 11 0.66 -34.43 21.03
N ILE A 12 0.09 -33.52 21.82
CA ILE A 12 -1.25 -32.99 21.60
C ILE A 12 -1.13 -31.64 20.89
N LEU A 13 -1.75 -31.53 19.74
CA LEU A 13 -1.80 -30.31 18.93
C LEU A 13 -3.21 -29.72 18.98
N SER A 14 -3.32 -28.43 19.18
CA SER A 14 -4.61 -27.73 19.29
C SER A 14 -4.54 -26.30 18.75
N ILE A 15 -3.84 -26.10 17.65
CA ILE A 15 -3.61 -24.74 17.14
C ILE A 15 -4.16 -24.64 15.71
N ASP A 16 -5.32 -24.01 15.57
CA ASP A 16 -5.83 -23.57 14.28
C ASP A 16 -5.40 -22.14 14.03
N ASN A 17 -5.09 -21.82 12.79
CA ASN A 17 -4.76 -20.46 12.36
C ASN A 17 -5.77 -19.96 11.35
N ARG A 18 -6.78 -19.23 11.83
CA ARG A 18 -7.84 -18.63 10.98
C ARG A 18 -7.33 -17.58 9.99
N PHE A 19 -6.10 -17.12 10.16
CA PHE A 19 -5.46 -16.16 9.27
C PHE A 19 -4.54 -16.80 8.23
N ALA A 20 -4.34 -18.13 8.30
CA ALA A 20 -3.61 -18.83 7.25
C ALA A 20 -4.42 -18.81 5.96
N LYS A 21 -3.70 -18.67 4.84
CA LYS A 21 -4.29 -18.77 3.50
C LYS A 21 -4.37 -20.23 3.07
N ASP A 22 -5.31 -20.50 2.18
CA ASP A 22 -5.51 -21.80 1.56
C ASP A 22 -5.87 -22.90 2.56
N LYS A 23 -5.19 -24.04 2.45
CA LYS A 23 -5.47 -25.25 3.21
C LYS A 23 -4.65 -25.38 4.52
N LEU A 24 -4.12 -24.29 5.04
CA LEU A 24 -3.27 -24.30 6.24
C LEU A 24 -3.96 -23.69 7.49
N ASP A 25 -5.26 -23.50 7.44
CA ASP A 25 -6.08 -22.88 8.48
C ASP A 25 -6.34 -23.82 9.69
N THR A 26 -6.46 -25.13 9.45
CA THR A 26 -6.65 -26.12 10.52
C THR A 26 -5.36 -26.87 10.85
N THR A 27 -5.33 -27.49 12.02
CA THR A 27 -4.19 -28.33 12.43
C THR A 27 -4.08 -29.58 11.55
N GLU A 28 -5.22 -30.19 11.18
CA GLU A 28 -5.31 -31.33 10.29
C GLU A 28 -4.71 -31.02 8.93
N ASN A 29 -5.15 -29.92 8.31
CA ASN A 29 -4.67 -29.48 7.00
C ASN A 29 -3.16 -29.23 6.99
N ARG A 30 -2.62 -28.70 8.09
CA ARG A 30 -1.16 -28.49 8.23
C ARG A 30 -0.40 -29.82 8.35
N LEU A 31 -0.89 -30.79 9.13
CA LEU A 31 -0.26 -32.10 9.25
C LEU A 31 -0.23 -32.81 7.89
N GLU A 32 -1.34 -32.75 7.13
CA GLU A 32 -1.41 -33.30 5.77
C GLU A 32 -0.43 -32.60 4.82
N HIS A 33 -0.40 -31.27 4.82
CA HIS A 33 0.50 -30.47 3.98
C HIS A 33 1.97 -30.80 4.22
N TYR A 34 2.37 -30.92 5.49
CA TYR A 34 3.75 -31.27 5.85
C TYR A 34 4.01 -32.78 5.88
N LYS A 35 3.03 -33.59 5.48
CA LYS A 35 3.11 -35.07 5.47
C LYS A 35 3.55 -35.65 6.81
N LEU A 36 3.06 -35.07 7.89
CA LEU A 36 3.35 -35.50 9.25
C LEU A 36 2.29 -36.52 9.70
N SER A 37 2.66 -37.79 9.70
CA SER A 37 1.82 -38.91 10.19
C SER A 37 2.57 -39.67 11.27
N ASN A 38 2.04 -39.64 12.48
CA ASN A 38 2.57 -40.42 13.60
C ASN A 38 1.41 -40.70 14.57
N PRO A 39 1.16 -41.96 15.00
CA PRO A 39 0.04 -42.28 15.87
C PRO A 39 0.09 -41.60 17.26
N ARG A 40 1.24 -41.06 17.64
CA ARG A 40 1.42 -40.26 18.85
C ARG A 40 1.10 -38.76 18.68
N LEU A 41 0.83 -38.31 17.44
CA LEU A 41 0.32 -36.96 17.18
C LEU A 41 -1.20 -37.01 17.33
N LYS A 42 -1.75 -36.30 18.31
CA LYS A 42 -3.18 -36.25 18.59
C LYS A 42 -3.67 -34.82 18.45
N ILE A 43 -4.72 -34.64 17.68
CA ILE A 43 -5.36 -33.33 17.52
C ILE A 43 -6.48 -33.20 18.56
N LYS A 44 -6.56 -32.07 19.21
CA LYS A 44 -7.61 -31.78 20.21
C LYS A 44 -8.13 -30.35 20.01
N HIS A 45 -9.45 -30.23 19.87
CA HIS A 45 -10.15 -28.96 19.91
C HIS A 45 -10.81 -28.76 21.25
N PHE A 46 -10.80 -27.56 21.77
CA PHE A 46 -11.39 -27.22 23.07
C PHE A 46 -12.67 -26.41 22.83
N PRO A 47 -13.86 -26.98 23.18
CA PRO A 47 -15.13 -26.30 22.99
C PRO A 47 -15.33 -25.10 23.92
N SER A 48 -14.65 -25.11 25.06
CA SER A 48 -14.72 -24.05 26.06
C SER A 48 -13.36 -23.66 26.63
N ARG A 49 -13.31 -22.50 27.27
CA ARG A 49 -12.13 -22.02 28.01
C ARG A 49 -11.80 -22.92 29.18
N GLU A 50 -12.81 -23.43 29.88
CA GLU A 50 -12.69 -24.32 31.00
C GLU A 50 -12.04 -25.65 30.61
N ASP A 51 -12.46 -26.24 29.49
CA ASP A 51 -11.86 -27.46 28.94
C ASP A 51 -10.38 -27.27 28.63
N TYR A 52 -10.06 -26.14 28.01
CA TYR A 52 -8.66 -25.79 27.70
C TYR A 52 -7.81 -25.68 28.98
N ILE A 53 -8.28 -24.96 30.00
CA ILE A 53 -7.56 -24.80 31.27
C ILE A 53 -7.37 -26.16 31.96
N GLN A 54 -8.42 -26.98 32.03
CA GLN A 54 -8.31 -28.32 32.62
C GLN A 54 -7.28 -29.18 31.86
N TYR A 55 -7.22 -29.02 30.57
CA TYR A 55 -6.27 -29.75 29.76
C TYR A 55 -4.82 -29.29 30.00
N LEU A 56 -4.59 -28.00 30.13
CA LEU A 56 -3.29 -27.45 30.54
C LEU A 56 -2.86 -27.97 31.91
N GLN A 57 -3.78 -28.05 32.87
CA GLN A 57 -3.49 -28.57 34.23
C GLN A 57 -3.15 -30.06 34.23
N LYS A 58 -3.78 -30.86 33.36
CA LYS A 58 -3.56 -32.30 33.23
C LYS A 58 -2.35 -32.64 32.39
N GLY A 59 -1.92 -31.72 31.51
CA GLY A 59 -0.76 -31.89 30.63
C GLY A 59 0.53 -32.03 31.47
N HIS A 60 1.41 -32.93 31.05
CA HIS A 60 2.69 -33.10 31.72
C HIS A 60 3.64 -31.95 31.41
N VAL A 61 3.75 -31.59 30.16
CA VAL A 61 4.65 -30.54 29.68
C VAL A 61 3.94 -29.72 28.59
N PHE A 62 4.02 -28.43 28.70
CA PHE A 62 3.61 -27.49 27.61
C PHE A 62 4.82 -27.17 26.75
N LEU A 63 4.62 -27.13 25.42
CA LEU A 63 5.68 -26.85 24.48
C LEU A 63 5.29 -25.70 23.55
N SER A 64 6.11 -24.64 23.52
CA SER A 64 5.97 -23.50 22.61
C SER A 64 7.32 -23.10 22.02
N CYS A 65 7.65 -23.60 20.85
CA CYS A 65 8.86 -23.23 20.11
C CYS A 65 8.58 -22.08 19.13
N ALA A 66 7.85 -21.06 19.57
CA ALA A 66 7.56 -19.88 18.78
C ALA A 66 8.84 -19.16 18.37
N ARG A 67 8.86 -18.66 17.14
CA ARG A 67 9.99 -17.91 16.55
C ARG A 67 9.86 -16.40 16.73
N ALA A 68 8.66 -15.93 17.02
CA ALA A 68 8.34 -14.55 17.37
C ALA A 68 6.99 -14.52 18.09
N GLU A 69 6.87 -13.74 19.12
CA GLU A 69 5.65 -13.61 19.91
C GLU A 69 5.49 -12.16 20.41
N GLY A 70 4.25 -11.67 20.36
CA GLY A 70 3.90 -10.39 20.99
C GLY A 70 3.75 -10.53 22.51
N TRP A 71 3.31 -11.69 23.00
CA TRP A 71 3.20 -12.02 24.43
C TRP A 71 3.26 -13.52 24.72
N ASN A 72 2.69 -14.38 23.88
CA ASN A 72 2.54 -15.82 24.06
C ASN A 72 1.57 -16.18 25.20
N LEU A 73 0.30 -15.83 25.03
CA LEU A 73 -0.76 -16.14 26.01
C LEU A 73 -0.82 -17.64 26.39
N PRO A 74 -0.74 -18.61 25.47
CA PRO A 74 -0.76 -20.02 25.82
C PRO A 74 0.38 -20.44 26.77
N LEU A 75 1.56 -19.86 26.62
CA LEU A 75 2.69 -20.14 27.49
C LEU A 75 2.45 -19.62 28.90
N ILE A 76 2.05 -18.37 29.05
CA ILE A 76 1.80 -17.80 30.39
C ILE A 76 0.64 -18.52 31.10
N GLU A 77 -0.36 -18.97 30.34
CA GLU A 77 -1.50 -19.75 30.88
C GLU A 77 -1.06 -21.12 31.36
N ALA A 78 -0.23 -21.83 30.61
CA ALA A 78 0.36 -23.10 31.02
C ALA A 78 1.22 -22.94 32.29
N MET A 79 2.06 -21.88 32.33
CA MET A 79 2.86 -21.57 33.53
C MET A 79 1.98 -21.21 34.72
N ALA A 80 0.88 -20.47 34.51
CA ALA A 80 -0.09 -20.17 35.56
C ALA A 80 -0.80 -21.43 36.11
N CYS A 81 -1.02 -22.43 35.28
CA CYS A 81 -1.53 -23.74 35.65
C CYS A 81 -0.51 -24.62 36.41
N GLY A 82 0.73 -24.18 36.50
CA GLY A 82 1.82 -24.96 37.11
C GLY A 82 2.24 -26.16 36.26
N THR A 83 2.12 -26.03 34.95
CA THR A 83 2.56 -27.03 33.98
C THR A 83 4.00 -26.70 33.55
N PRO A 84 4.95 -27.65 33.70
CA PRO A 84 6.30 -27.47 33.18
C PRO A 84 6.26 -27.01 31.74
N SER A 85 6.90 -25.90 31.43
CA SER A 85 6.76 -25.25 30.10
C SER A 85 8.10 -25.10 29.41
N ILE A 86 8.23 -25.69 28.22
CA ILE A 86 9.37 -25.56 27.31
C ILE A 86 9.05 -24.42 26.35
N TYR A 87 9.98 -23.48 26.17
CA TYR A 87 9.75 -22.31 25.32
C TYR A 87 11.04 -21.80 24.67
N SER A 88 10.92 -21.15 23.52
CA SER A 88 12.06 -20.48 22.87
C SER A 88 12.53 -19.27 23.70
N ASN A 89 13.81 -19.21 24.04
CA ASN A 89 14.37 -18.14 24.86
C ASN A 89 14.51 -16.83 24.09
N CYS A 90 13.40 -16.23 23.67
CA CYS A 90 13.38 -15.03 22.85
C CYS A 90 12.04 -14.29 22.93
N SER A 91 12.01 -13.06 22.38
CA SER A 91 10.80 -12.28 22.16
C SER A 91 10.12 -11.80 23.45
N ALA A 92 8.88 -11.29 23.37
CA ALA A 92 8.20 -10.66 24.49
C ALA A 92 7.85 -11.64 25.66
N GLN A 93 7.79 -12.93 25.40
CA GLN A 93 7.54 -13.95 26.44
C GLN A 93 8.60 -13.94 27.55
N LEU A 94 9.80 -13.40 27.29
CA LEU A 94 10.83 -13.25 28.33
C LEU A 94 10.41 -12.33 29.48
N GLN A 95 9.47 -11.41 29.26
CA GLN A 95 8.96 -10.53 30.31
C GLN A 95 8.34 -11.29 31.51
N PHE A 96 7.84 -12.49 31.28
CA PHE A 96 7.26 -13.32 32.34
C PHE A 96 7.98 -14.65 32.52
N ALA A 97 8.63 -15.17 31.48
CA ALA A 97 9.24 -16.50 31.48
C ALA A 97 10.74 -16.52 31.78
N GLU A 98 11.43 -15.36 31.71
CA GLU A 98 12.87 -15.29 32.00
C GLU A 98 13.20 -15.84 33.37
N GLY A 99 14.16 -16.76 33.44
CA GLY A 99 14.56 -17.45 34.68
C GLY A 99 13.56 -18.48 35.21
N LYS A 100 12.50 -18.80 34.48
CA LYS A 100 11.47 -19.78 34.83
C LYS A 100 11.32 -20.81 33.71
N GLY A 101 10.62 -21.91 34.01
CA GLY A 101 10.36 -22.97 33.04
C GLY A 101 11.62 -23.57 32.42
N LEU A 102 11.53 -24.01 31.18
CA LEU A 102 12.56 -24.74 30.45
C LEU A 102 12.88 -24.03 29.13
N PRO A 103 13.80 -23.06 29.12
CA PRO A 103 14.12 -22.29 27.94
C PRO A 103 14.96 -23.10 26.93
N VAL A 104 14.62 -23.01 25.65
CA VAL A 104 15.38 -23.53 24.51
C VAL A 104 16.24 -22.41 23.94
N LYS A 105 17.51 -22.70 23.71
CA LYS A 105 18.47 -21.75 23.14
C LYS A 105 18.08 -21.26 21.76
N ILE A 106 18.55 -20.07 21.42
CA ILE A 106 18.40 -19.47 20.10
C ILE A 106 19.76 -19.50 19.40
N THR A 107 19.80 -20.02 18.19
CA THR A 107 21.03 -20.11 17.35
C THR A 107 21.24 -18.88 16.48
N GLY A 108 20.22 -18.06 16.26
CA GLY A 108 20.30 -16.87 15.43
C GLY A 108 18.94 -16.32 15.04
N LYS A 109 18.96 -15.48 13.99
CA LYS A 109 17.77 -14.87 13.42
C LYS A 109 17.74 -15.05 11.91
N LYS A 110 16.56 -15.05 11.33
CA LYS A 110 16.34 -15.11 9.87
C LYS A 110 15.29 -14.06 9.48
N PRO A 111 15.38 -13.48 8.28
CA PRO A 111 14.35 -12.55 7.79
C PRO A 111 12.95 -13.15 7.90
N ALA A 112 12.01 -12.36 8.38
CA ALA A 112 10.60 -12.74 8.44
C ALA A 112 9.94 -12.47 7.09
N ILE A 113 9.81 -13.53 6.27
CA ILE A 113 9.06 -13.49 5.02
C ILE A 113 7.66 -14.01 5.32
N MET A 114 6.67 -13.11 5.33
CA MET A 114 5.29 -13.41 5.74
C MET A 114 4.40 -13.93 4.60
N GLY A 115 4.96 -14.22 3.43
CA GLY A 115 4.21 -14.45 2.19
C GLY A 115 3.23 -15.62 2.17
N GLU A 116 3.48 -16.69 2.94
CA GLU A 116 2.62 -17.90 2.92
C GLU A 116 1.52 -17.87 3.99
N TYR A 117 1.65 -17.04 5.03
CA TYR A 117 0.80 -17.10 6.22
C TYR A 117 0.03 -15.81 6.51
N SER A 118 0.10 -14.83 5.63
CA SER A 118 -0.41 -13.49 5.91
C SER A 118 -1.11 -12.87 4.71
N THR A 119 -2.12 -12.04 4.99
CA THR A 119 -2.76 -11.13 4.04
C THR A 119 -1.85 -9.94 3.66
N PHE A 120 -0.67 -9.83 4.28
CA PHE A 120 0.32 -8.79 3.95
C PHE A 120 1.10 -9.15 2.68
N SER A 121 1.57 -8.14 1.95
CA SER A 121 2.26 -8.30 0.67
C SER A 121 3.49 -9.20 0.77
N GLN A 122 3.71 -10.03 -0.25
CA GLN A 122 4.83 -10.97 -0.34
C GLN A 122 6.24 -10.34 -0.43
N SER A 123 6.32 -9.01 -0.61
CA SER A 123 7.59 -8.34 -0.92
C SER A 123 8.30 -7.71 0.27
N ASP A 124 7.66 -7.61 1.44
CA ASP A 124 8.20 -6.79 2.51
C ASP A 124 8.78 -7.64 3.64
N MET A 125 10.08 -7.46 3.88
CA MET A 125 10.71 -7.92 5.12
C MET A 125 10.14 -7.10 6.27
N THR A 126 9.29 -7.73 7.09
CA THR A 126 8.62 -7.10 8.24
C THR A 126 9.41 -7.23 9.54
N GLY A 127 10.61 -7.78 9.50
CA GLY A 127 11.46 -8.01 10.66
C GLY A 127 12.25 -9.31 10.59
N GLU A 128 12.56 -9.88 11.75
CA GLU A 128 13.34 -11.10 11.87
C GLU A 128 12.64 -12.14 12.76
N PHE A 129 12.71 -13.40 12.36
CA PHE A 129 12.35 -14.54 13.19
C PHE A 129 13.57 -15.11 13.91
N TYR A 130 13.42 -15.39 15.19
CA TYR A 130 14.39 -16.15 15.95
C TYR A 130 14.43 -17.61 15.48
N THR A 131 15.59 -18.24 15.56
CA THR A 131 15.78 -19.64 15.20
C THR A 131 16.08 -20.45 16.47
N PRO A 132 15.11 -21.22 17.00
CA PRO A 132 15.36 -22.12 18.12
C PRO A 132 16.39 -23.19 17.77
N ASP A 133 17.19 -23.57 18.73
CA ASP A 133 18.14 -24.68 18.62
C ASP A 133 17.40 -26.01 18.78
N TYR A 134 17.21 -26.75 17.70
CA TYR A 134 16.47 -28.00 17.73
C TYR A 134 17.21 -29.13 18.45
N GLU A 135 18.53 -29.10 18.51
CA GLU A 135 19.30 -30.08 19.30
C GLU A 135 19.21 -29.77 20.79
N ASP A 136 19.19 -28.49 21.15
CA ASP A 136 18.92 -28.08 22.54
C ASP A 136 17.48 -28.41 22.93
N LEU A 137 16.51 -28.20 22.02
CA LEU A 137 15.11 -28.59 22.23
C LEU A 137 14.98 -30.08 22.58
N LYS A 138 15.62 -30.98 21.83
CA LYS A 138 15.62 -32.42 22.11
C LYS A 138 16.16 -32.70 23.51
N LYS A 139 17.27 -32.08 23.89
CA LYS A 139 17.85 -32.20 25.24
C LYS A 139 16.90 -31.74 26.34
N VAL A 140 16.29 -30.56 26.12
CA VAL A 140 15.33 -30.00 27.09
C VAL A 140 14.08 -30.87 27.20
N MET A 141 13.55 -31.39 26.10
CA MET A 141 12.43 -32.36 26.12
C MET A 141 12.80 -33.65 26.88
N ARG A 142 13.98 -34.18 26.64
CA ARG A 142 14.51 -35.38 27.32
C ARG A 142 14.70 -35.11 28.81
N ASP A 143 15.19 -33.96 29.20
CA ASP A 143 15.34 -33.57 30.60
C ASP A 143 13.97 -33.40 31.26
N ALA A 144 13.02 -32.76 30.60
CA ALA A 144 11.65 -32.61 31.07
C ALA A 144 10.98 -33.97 31.36
N TYR A 145 11.21 -34.96 30.51
CA TYR A 145 10.69 -36.33 30.67
C TYR A 145 11.36 -37.07 31.83
N LYS A 146 12.70 -37.08 31.86
CA LYS A 146 13.46 -37.83 32.89
C LYS A 146 13.32 -37.24 34.30
N ASN A 147 13.23 -35.92 34.39
CA ASN A 147 13.21 -35.19 35.65
C ASN A 147 11.86 -34.50 35.91
N TYR A 148 10.76 -35.11 35.43
CA TYR A 148 9.41 -34.52 35.46
C TYR A 148 9.01 -33.98 36.84
N ASP A 149 9.15 -34.80 37.90
CA ASP A 149 8.72 -34.42 39.25
C ASP A 149 9.45 -33.18 39.77
N LYS A 150 10.74 -33.07 39.45
CA LYS A 150 11.54 -31.87 39.78
C LYS A 150 10.99 -30.63 39.07
N HIS A 151 10.75 -30.75 37.76
CA HIS A 151 10.23 -29.65 36.96
C HIS A 151 8.78 -29.30 37.33
N LYS A 152 7.94 -30.28 37.65
CA LYS A 152 6.58 -30.07 38.12
C LYS A 152 6.56 -29.31 39.46
N LYS A 153 7.41 -29.69 40.42
CA LYS A 153 7.55 -28.99 41.68
C LYS A 153 7.98 -27.53 41.51
N GLN A 154 8.92 -27.29 40.59
CA GLN A 154 9.40 -25.94 40.26
C GLN A 154 8.30 -25.12 39.57
N ALA A 155 7.62 -25.70 38.58
CA ALA A 155 6.52 -25.04 37.87
C ALA A 155 5.36 -24.64 38.79
N LEU A 156 5.02 -25.50 39.78
CA LEU A 156 4.01 -25.17 40.81
C LEU A 156 4.44 -23.98 41.67
N LYS A 157 5.73 -23.86 41.99
CA LYS A 157 6.25 -22.70 42.71
C LYS A 157 6.17 -21.44 41.89
N GLU A 158 6.61 -21.52 40.64
CA GLU A 158 6.62 -20.40 39.69
C GLU A 158 5.20 -19.93 39.33
N SER A 159 4.25 -20.85 39.25
CA SER A 159 2.85 -20.55 38.91
C SER A 159 2.20 -19.56 39.87
N LYS A 160 2.58 -19.56 41.15
CA LYS A 160 2.08 -18.60 42.12
C LYS A 160 2.51 -17.16 41.72
N GLU A 161 3.79 -17.00 41.42
CA GLU A 161 4.31 -15.69 40.97
C GLU A 161 3.64 -15.20 39.68
N ILE A 162 3.43 -16.12 38.72
CA ILE A 162 2.75 -15.78 37.45
C ILE A 162 1.31 -15.30 37.73
N ARG A 163 0.54 -16.04 38.53
CA ARG A 163 -0.84 -15.68 38.89
C ARG A 163 -0.93 -14.38 39.69
N ASP A 164 0.03 -14.09 40.54
CA ASP A 164 0.02 -12.86 41.34
C ASP A 164 0.43 -11.62 40.52
N LYS A 165 1.35 -11.78 39.56
CA LYS A 165 1.92 -10.65 38.79
C LYS A 165 1.20 -10.35 37.46
N PHE A 166 0.66 -11.36 36.78
CA PHE A 166 0.14 -11.25 35.44
C PHE A 166 -1.36 -11.51 35.36
N THR A 167 -2.13 -10.67 36.07
CA THR A 167 -3.59 -10.70 36.02
C THR A 167 -4.14 -9.60 35.13
N TRP A 168 -5.31 -9.83 34.55
CA TRP A 168 -6.02 -8.81 33.78
C TRP A 168 -6.37 -7.58 34.63
N GLU A 169 -6.68 -7.76 35.90
CA GLU A 169 -6.92 -6.68 36.84
C GLU A 169 -5.69 -5.79 37.02
N ARG A 170 -4.52 -6.40 37.16
CA ARG A 170 -3.28 -5.65 37.26
C ARG A 170 -2.95 -4.93 35.95
N ALA A 171 -3.13 -5.59 34.80
CA ALA A 171 -2.94 -4.98 33.49
C ALA A 171 -3.88 -3.79 33.30
N ALA A 172 -5.17 -3.94 33.63
CA ALA A 172 -6.14 -2.86 33.58
C ALA A 172 -5.78 -1.71 34.51
N LYS A 173 -5.34 -2.01 35.73
CA LYS A 173 -4.90 -1.00 36.69
C LYS A 173 -3.68 -0.22 36.21
N LEU A 174 -2.67 -0.92 35.67
CA LEU A 174 -1.49 -0.26 35.09
C LEU A 174 -1.86 0.60 33.89
N ALA A 175 -2.69 0.08 32.99
CA ALA A 175 -3.18 0.85 31.86
C ALA A 175 -3.98 2.08 32.30
N SER A 176 -4.84 1.97 33.33
CA SER A 176 -5.57 3.12 33.88
C SER A 176 -4.64 4.18 34.43
N ILE A 177 -3.63 3.77 35.22
CA ILE A 177 -2.64 4.72 35.78
C ILE A 177 -1.88 5.45 34.65
N GLU A 178 -1.46 4.73 33.63
CA GLU A 178 -0.75 5.32 32.49
C GLU A 178 -1.64 6.26 31.68
N ILE A 179 -2.88 5.85 31.43
CA ILE A 179 -3.89 6.69 30.76
C ILE A 179 -4.14 7.95 31.57
N ASP A 180 -4.34 7.84 32.88
CA ASP A 180 -4.54 8.99 33.77
C ASP A 180 -3.32 9.92 33.78
N THR A 181 -2.12 9.34 33.79
CA THR A 181 -0.87 10.10 33.73
C THR A 181 -0.74 10.86 32.41
N LEU A 182 -1.00 10.19 31.28
CA LEU A 182 -1.03 10.83 29.95
C LEU A 182 -2.10 11.91 29.87
N TYR A 183 -3.31 11.61 30.37
CA TYR A 183 -4.43 12.54 30.37
C TYR A 183 -4.15 13.81 31.20
N ASN A 184 -3.56 13.64 32.39
CA ASN A 184 -3.20 14.77 33.28
C ASN A 184 -2.06 15.61 32.74
N ASN A 185 -1.16 15.01 31.93
CA ASN A 185 -0.04 15.71 31.26
C ASN A 185 -0.45 16.36 29.94
N LEU A 186 -1.67 16.07 29.42
CA LEU A 186 -2.17 16.79 28.24
C LEU A 186 -2.38 18.26 28.58
N PRO A 187 -2.05 19.20 27.66
CA PRO A 187 -2.43 20.61 27.81
C PRO A 187 -3.91 20.70 28.10
N LYS A 188 -4.32 21.53 29.06
CA LYS A 188 -5.73 21.64 29.52
C LYS A 188 -6.71 21.92 28.39
N ASN A 189 -6.26 22.57 27.31
CA ASN A 189 -6.98 22.69 26.05
C ASN A 189 -5.96 22.76 24.93
N ARG A 190 -5.92 21.75 24.05
CA ARG A 190 -5.05 21.70 22.88
C ARG A 190 -5.91 21.60 21.62
N ILE A 191 -5.54 22.35 20.61
CA ILE A 191 -6.13 22.32 19.29
C ILE A 191 -5.06 21.86 18.31
N GLU A 192 -5.38 20.84 17.53
CA GLU A 192 -4.54 20.37 16.43
C GLU A 192 -5.23 20.64 15.10
N ILE A 193 -4.47 21.16 14.15
CA ILE A 193 -4.92 21.46 12.81
C ILE A 193 -4.07 20.67 11.82
N SER A 194 -4.70 19.93 10.94
CA SER A 194 -4.05 19.14 9.90
C SER A 194 -4.74 19.32 8.56
N PHE A 195 -3.98 19.06 7.47
CA PHE A 195 -4.44 19.19 6.09
C PHE A 195 -4.22 17.90 5.29
N ASN A 196 -4.26 16.76 6.00
CA ASN A 196 -4.20 15.45 5.37
C ASN A 196 -5.60 15.07 4.89
N GLU A 197 -5.77 15.01 3.56
CA GLU A 197 -7.08 14.76 2.93
C GLU A 197 -8.15 15.83 3.27
N GLY A 198 -7.76 17.10 3.24
CA GLY A 198 -8.57 18.27 3.60
C GLY A 198 -8.27 18.82 4.99
N PRO A 199 -8.81 19.99 5.32
CA PRO A 199 -8.57 20.63 6.61
C PRO A 199 -9.38 19.95 7.71
N LYS A 200 -8.72 19.67 8.82
CA LYS A 200 -9.31 19.06 10.02
C LYS A 200 -8.85 19.83 11.25
N VAL A 201 -9.78 20.06 12.16
CA VAL A 201 -9.53 20.57 13.51
C VAL A 201 -9.88 19.48 14.51
N GLN A 202 -8.96 19.15 15.38
CA GLN A 202 -9.13 18.22 16.49
C GLN A 202 -8.89 18.98 17.80
N THR A 203 -9.80 18.86 18.74
CA THR A 203 -9.69 19.46 20.07
C THR A 203 -9.40 18.39 21.12
N TYR A 204 -8.62 18.77 22.13
CA TYR A 204 -8.31 17.93 23.28
C TYR A 204 -8.45 18.75 24.56
N GLY A 205 -8.82 18.12 25.65
CA GLY A 205 -8.88 18.76 26.94
C GLY A 205 -9.85 18.09 27.92
N SER A 206 -9.74 18.50 29.18
CA SER A 206 -10.56 17.97 30.29
C SER A 206 -11.78 18.83 30.61
N ARG A 207 -11.86 20.05 30.06
CA ARG A 207 -12.97 20.96 30.31
C ARG A 207 -14.07 20.77 29.26
N ASN A 208 -15.33 20.86 29.68
CA ASN A 208 -16.45 20.88 28.75
C ASN A 208 -16.53 22.27 28.09
N GLN A 209 -15.76 22.45 27.01
CA GLN A 209 -15.68 23.67 26.24
C GLN A 209 -16.19 23.41 24.83
N GLU A 210 -16.95 24.35 24.29
CA GLU A 210 -17.42 24.34 22.91
C GLU A 210 -16.57 25.26 22.05
N TYR A 211 -16.38 24.84 20.80
CA TYR A 211 -15.61 25.53 19.79
C TYR A 211 -16.41 25.61 18.52
N PHE A 212 -16.76 26.83 18.11
CA PHE A 212 -17.33 27.09 16.79
C PHE A 212 -16.20 27.21 15.79
N VAL A 213 -16.07 26.20 14.92
CA VAL A 213 -14.99 26.08 13.93
C VAL A 213 -15.49 26.42 12.55
N GLU A 214 -14.77 27.31 11.84
CA GLU A 214 -15.04 27.69 10.47
C GLU A 214 -13.85 27.40 9.57
N PHE A 215 -14.11 26.78 8.42
CA PHE A 215 -13.16 26.53 7.33
C PHE A 215 -13.47 27.47 6.18
N ILE A 216 -12.57 28.40 5.90
CA ILE A 216 -12.79 29.55 5.01
C ILE A 216 -11.81 29.47 3.83
N ASP A 217 -12.31 29.67 2.62
CA ASP A 217 -11.46 29.89 1.44
C ASP A 217 -10.98 31.35 1.45
N SER A 218 -9.67 31.56 1.65
CA SER A 218 -9.10 32.92 1.76
C SER A 218 -9.18 33.75 0.49
N ARG A 219 -9.40 33.12 -0.68
CA ARG A 219 -9.50 33.83 -1.97
C ARG A 219 -10.75 34.72 -2.08
N ASN A 220 -11.80 34.33 -1.39
CA ASN A 220 -13.12 35.01 -1.47
C ASN A 220 -13.83 35.14 -0.12
N ASN A 221 -13.15 34.76 0.96
CA ASN A 221 -13.68 34.76 2.33
C ASN A 221 -14.95 33.91 2.50
N LYS A 222 -15.18 32.93 1.64
CA LYS A 222 -16.34 32.05 1.71
C LYS A 222 -16.15 30.98 2.76
N VAL A 223 -17.07 30.87 3.72
CA VAL A 223 -17.15 29.73 4.64
C VAL A 223 -17.59 28.50 3.85
N LEU A 224 -16.74 27.49 3.77
CA LEU A 224 -17.02 26.23 3.05
C LEU A 224 -17.58 25.15 3.97
N HIS A 225 -17.26 25.22 5.25
CA HIS A 225 -17.81 24.36 6.29
C HIS A 225 -17.71 25.06 7.64
N SER A 226 -18.71 24.86 8.50
CA SER A 226 -18.65 25.27 9.90
C SER A 226 -19.36 24.25 10.78
N SER A 227 -18.90 24.10 12.01
CA SER A 227 -19.59 23.27 13.01
C SER A 227 -19.12 23.61 14.41
N THR A 228 -19.99 23.37 15.40
CA THR A 228 -19.64 23.44 16.82
C THR A 228 -19.21 22.05 17.29
N ILE A 229 -18.04 21.96 17.90
CA ILE A 229 -17.50 20.74 18.51
C ILE A 229 -17.14 20.98 19.97
N LYS A 230 -17.07 19.91 20.75
CA LYS A 230 -16.60 19.93 22.14
C LYS A 230 -15.18 19.41 22.25
N ASN A 231 -14.61 19.50 23.44
CA ASN A 231 -13.32 18.85 23.74
C ASN A 231 -13.35 17.35 23.36
N ASN A 232 -12.21 16.85 22.87
CA ASN A 232 -12.01 15.49 22.41
C ASN A 232 -12.85 15.10 21.18
N MET A 233 -13.33 16.11 20.43
CA MET A 233 -14.02 15.94 19.15
C MET A 233 -13.21 16.56 18.01
N TRP A 234 -13.60 16.21 16.79
CA TRP A 234 -13.03 16.77 15.59
C TRP A 234 -14.10 17.20 14.60
N THR A 235 -13.73 18.12 13.73
CA THR A 235 -14.49 18.50 12.56
C THR A 235 -13.56 18.70 11.37
N ALA A 236 -14.07 18.49 10.16
CA ALA A 236 -13.29 18.61 8.93
C ALA A 236 -14.14 19.12 7.77
N CYS A 237 -13.56 19.87 6.88
CA CYS A 237 -14.18 20.15 5.59
C CYS A 237 -13.83 19.01 4.61
N SER A 238 -14.83 18.52 3.89
CA SER A 238 -14.69 17.39 2.97
C SER A 238 -13.88 17.68 1.69
N LYS A 239 -13.50 18.94 1.44
CA LYS A 239 -12.72 19.32 0.26
C LYS A 239 -11.26 18.88 0.40
N GLN A 240 -10.80 17.98 -0.48
CA GLN A 240 -9.48 17.35 -0.42
C GLN A 240 -8.49 17.87 -1.48
N TYR A 241 -8.85 18.89 -2.24
CA TYR A 241 -7.97 19.58 -3.18
C TYR A 241 -7.47 20.90 -2.59
N TYR A 242 -6.47 21.49 -3.23
CA TYR A 242 -5.84 22.72 -2.76
C TYR A 242 -6.83 23.88 -2.67
N ILE A 243 -6.98 24.39 -1.46
CA ILE A 243 -7.62 25.64 -1.13
C ILE A 243 -6.72 26.36 -0.13
N PRO A 244 -6.44 27.66 -0.28
CA PRO A 244 -5.71 28.41 0.74
C PRO A 244 -6.68 28.67 1.91
N TRP A 245 -6.57 27.87 2.95
CA TRP A 245 -7.50 27.86 4.08
C TRP A 245 -7.20 28.95 5.11
N ILE A 246 -8.24 29.57 5.64
CA ILE A 246 -8.25 30.22 6.94
C ILE A 246 -9.11 29.40 7.86
N ILE A 247 -8.59 29.09 9.05
CA ILE A 247 -9.33 28.41 10.10
C ILE A 247 -9.62 29.42 11.19
N LYS A 248 -10.91 29.59 11.50
CA LYS A 248 -11.36 30.40 12.65
C LYS A 248 -11.96 29.50 13.71
N ILE A 249 -11.73 29.87 14.96
CA ILE A 249 -12.37 29.24 16.12
C ILE A 249 -12.96 30.36 16.99
N ASN A 250 -14.26 30.27 17.24
CA ASN A 250 -15.01 31.30 17.99
C ASN A 250 -14.82 32.71 17.40
N GLY A 251 -14.73 32.81 16.08
CA GLY A 251 -14.57 34.09 15.36
C GLY A 251 -13.11 34.56 15.21
N GLU A 252 -12.17 34.01 15.97
CA GLU A 252 -10.74 34.35 15.89
C GLU A 252 -10.03 33.48 14.90
N MET A 253 -9.12 34.06 14.09
CA MET A 253 -8.25 33.33 13.17
C MET A 253 -7.14 32.62 13.95
N VAL A 254 -7.20 31.29 13.97
CA VAL A 254 -6.20 30.47 14.66
C VAL A 254 -5.15 29.89 13.73
N HIS A 255 -5.44 29.82 12.44
CA HIS A 255 -4.50 29.31 11.44
C HIS A 255 -4.74 29.89 10.06
N GLU A 256 -3.66 30.25 9.37
CA GLU A 256 -3.61 30.55 7.95
C GLU A 256 -2.76 29.50 7.23
N PHE A 257 -3.34 28.88 6.23
CA PHE A 257 -2.68 27.80 5.49
C PHE A 257 -1.52 28.32 4.66
N ASN A 258 -0.33 27.89 4.97
CA ASN A 258 0.90 28.27 4.27
C ASN A 258 1.82 27.07 4.11
N LEU A 259 2.17 26.75 2.86
CA LEU A 259 3.00 25.61 2.51
C LEU A 259 4.49 25.90 2.52
N LYS A 260 4.92 27.17 2.61
CA LYS A 260 6.33 27.57 2.56
C LYS A 260 7.16 26.81 3.60
N ASN A 261 8.20 26.14 3.15
CA ASN A 261 9.10 25.30 3.96
C ASN A 261 8.44 24.09 4.65
N LYS A 262 7.16 23.80 4.36
CA LYS A 262 6.45 22.64 4.92
C LYS A 262 6.67 21.40 4.05
N ILE A 263 6.54 20.23 4.66
CA ILE A 263 6.55 18.95 3.94
C ILE A 263 5.15 18.68 3.42
N VAL A 264 5.04 18.45 2.12
CA VAL A 264 3.76 18.16 1.45
C VAL A 264 3.90 16.84 0.67
N LYS A 265 3.00 15.89 0.93
CA LYS A 265 2.95 14.64 0.18
C LYS A 265 1.99 14.77 -1.01
N ILE A 266 2.46 14.41 -2.20
CA ILE A 266 1.64 14.27 -3.40
C ILE A 266 1.73 12.81 -3.84
N SER A 267 0.61 12.08 -3.77
CA SER A 267 0.55 10.66 -4.09
C SER A 267 -0.40 10.39 -5.24
N PHE A 268 -0.02 9.46 -6.12
CA PHE A 268 -0.86 9.03 -7.24
C PHE A 268 -1.63 7.76 -6.85
N ASP A 269 -2.92 7.75 -7.16
CA ASP A 269 -3.83 6.62 -6.94
C ASP A 269 -3.99 5.75 -8.20
N SER A 270 -3.40 6.18 -9.31
CA SER A 270 -3.43 5.47 -10.59
C SER A 270 -2.08 4.83 -10.91
N LYS A 271 -2.12 3.55 -11.31
CA LYS A 271 -0.96 2.80 -11.84
C LYS A 271 -0.75 3.03 -13.34
N SER A 272 -1.61 3.83 -13.97
CA SER A 272 -1.53 4.10 -15.41
C SER A 272 -0.28 4.87 -15.76
N VAL A 273 0.41 4.40 -16.79
CA VAL A 273 1.60 5.02 -17.34
C VAL A 273 1.32 6.44 -17.86
N GLY A 274 0.19 6.61 -18.56
CA GLY A 274 -0.21 7.91 -19.10
C GLY A 274 -0.44 8.93 -18.00
N ASP A 275 -1.11 8.54 -16.93
CA ASP A 275 -1.38 9.38 -15.77
C ASP A 275 -0.07 9.80 -15.09
N THR A 276 0.83 8.85 -14.87
CA THR A 276 2.15 9.13 -14.28
C THR A 276 2.91 10.17 -15.08
N LEU A 277 2.99 10.00 -16.41
CA LEU A 277 3.73 10.92 -17.29
C LEU A 277 3.06 12.29 -17.40
N ALA A 278 1.73 12.33 -17.43
CA ALA A 278 0.96 13.57 -17.50
C ALA A 278 1.07 14.40 -16.20
N TRP A 279 1.09 13.73 -15.05
CA TRP A 279 0.97 14.39 -13.76
C TRP A 279 2.30 14.75 -13.10
N THR A 280 3.33 13.91 -13.23
CA THR A 280 4.59 14.12 -12.51
C THR A 280 5.24 15.49 -12.76
N PRO A 281 5.26 16.06 -13.99
CA PRO A 281 5.84 17.38 -14.21
C PRO A 281 5.17 18.52 -13.43
N GLN A 282 3.90 18.37 -13.07
CA GLN A 282 3.15 19.40 -12.33
C GLN A 282 3.58 19.48 -10.86
N ILE A 283 4.22 18.45 -10.33
CA ILE A 283 4.80 18.43 -8.97
C ILE A 283 5.87 19.54 -8.84
N LEU A 284 6.68 19.73 -9.90
CA LEU A 284 7.70 20.79 -9.91
C LEU A 284 7.09 22.19 -9.88
N GLU A 285 5.99 22.41 -10.61
CA GLU A 285 5.29 23.70 -10.62
C GLU A 285 4.65 23.98 -9.24
N PHE A 286 4.13 22.94 -8.59
CA PHE A 286 3.61 23.06 -7.23
C PHE A 286 4.70 23.43 -6.22
N GLN A 287 5.83 22.73 -6.26
CA GLN A 287 6.97 23.03 -5.41
C GLN A 287 7.48 24.45 -5.62
N LYS A 288 7.67 24.86 -6.89
CA LYS A 288 8.12 26.19 -7.26
C LYS A 288 7.17 27.30 -6.76
N LYS A 289 5.86 27.08 -6.96
CA LYS A 289 4.82 28.03 -6.53
C LYS A 289 4.80 28.22 -5.04
N HIS A 290 4.84 27.12 -4.28
CA HIS A 290 4.63 27.13 -2.83
C HIS A 290 5.91 27.15 -2.00
N LYS A 291 7.08 26.94 -2.62
CA LYS A 291 8.39 26.85 -1.95
C LYS A 291 8.37 25.85 -0.79
N CYS A 292 7.66 24.73 -0.97
CA CYS A 292 7.53 23.65 0.00
C CYS A 292 8.52 22.52 -0.29
N LYS A 293 8.69 21.62 0.68
CA LYS A 293 9.40 20.35 0.47
C LYS A 293 8.40 19.31 0.01
N VAL A 294 8.55 18.82 -1.22
CA VAL A 294 7.60 17.86 -1.77
C VAL A 294 8.12 16.43 -1.63
N VAL A 295 7.26 15.56 -1.10
CA VAL A 295 7.44 14.12 -1.11
C VAL A 295 6.43 13.55 -2.11
N ALA A 296 6.94 13.00 -3.19
CA ALA A 296 6.14 12.42 -4.27
C ALA A 296 6.05 10.89 -4.13
N SER A 297 4.89 10.34 -4.45
CA SER A 297 4.69 8.90 -4.46
C SER A 297 3.94 8.52 -5.73
N THR A 298 4.66 7.92 -6.68
CA THR A 298 4.12 7.43 -7.94
C THR A 298 4.37 5.93 -8.07
N PHE A 299 3.81 5.27 -9.09
CA PHE A 299 4.09 3.87 -9.37
C PHE A 299 5.30 3.66 -10.30
N HIS A 300 5.95 4.77 -10.73
CA HIS A 300 7.10 4.78 -11.64
C HIS A 300 8.11 5.86 -11.22
N ASN A 301 8.49 5.88 -9.95
CA ASN A 301 9.45 6.84 -9.41
C ASN A 301 10.78 6.82 -10.16
N GLU A 302 11.21 5.61 -10.56
CA GLU A 302 12.45 5.33 -11.26
C GLU A 302 12.61 6.09 -12.59
N TRP A 303 11.51 6.63 -13.12
CA TRP A 303 11.57 7.41 -14.36
C TRP A 303 11.92 8.89 -14.13
N PHE A 304 11.94 9.33 -12.87
CA PHE A 304 12.07 10.76 -12.54
C PHE A 304 13.12 11.04 -11.47
N GLU A 305 13.32 10.13 -10.53
CA GLU A 305 14.09 10.39 -9.31
C GLU A 305 15.56 10.74 -9.55
N ASN A 306 16.15 10.35 -10.68
CA ASN A 306 17.53 10.69 -11.05
C ASN A 306 17.64 11.87 -12.00
N LEU A 307 16.55 12.47 -12.46
CA LEU A 307 16.59 13.65 -13.31
C LEU A 307 16.93 14.88 -12.47
N GLU A 308 17.86 15.72 -12.98
CA GLU A 308 18.33 16.94 -12.31
C GLU A 308 17.19 17.89 -11.91
N GLU A 309 16.13 17.97 -12.73
CA GLU A 309 14.96 18.78 -12.45
C GLU A 309 14.21 18.36 -11.20
N TYR A 310 14.31 17.09 -10.79
CA TYR A 310 13.61 16.53 -9.62
C TYR A 310 14.50 16.34 -8.42
N LYS A 311 15.73 16.82 -8.41
CA LYS A 311 16.70 16.66 -7.29
C LYS A 311 16.17 17.14 -5.91
N ASP A 312 15.28 18.12 -5.92
CA ASP A 312 14.66 18.67 -4.71
C ASP A 312 13.31 18.01 -4.37
N ILE A 313 12.91 16.97 -5.10
CA ILE A 313 11.73 16.14 -4.84
C ILE A 313 12.19 14.84 -4.19
N THR A 314 11.61 14.49 -3.06
CA THR A 314 11.85 13.18 -2.43
C THR A 314 10.83 12.18 -2.96
N PHE A 315 11.28 11.15 -3.67
CA PHE A 315 10.39 10.08 -4.12
C PHE A 315 10.32 8.96 -3.08
N ILE A 316 9.10 8.48 -2.79
CA ILE A 316 8.85 7.36 -1.88
C ILE A 316 7.90 6.35 -2.53
N LYS A 317 7.92 5.11 -2.06
CA LYS A 317 6.97 4.08 -2.52
C LYS A 317 5.53 4.43 -2.09
N PRO A 318 4.50 3.96 -2.83
CA PRO A 318 3.10 4.32 -2.59
C PRO A 318 2.57 3.98 -1.18
N ASP A 319 3.08 2.95 -0.55
CA ASP A 319 2.67 2.41 0.75
C ASP A 319 3.35 3.07 1.96
N ILE A 320 4.36 3.92 1.72
CA ILE A 320 5.08 4.59 2.80
C ILE A 320 4.24 5.71 3.41
N SER A 321 3.99 5.62 4.71
CA SER A 321 3.38 6.68 5.51
C SER A 321 4.46 7.56 6.14
N ILE A 322 4.27 8.88 6.03
CA ILE A 322 5.15 9.88 6.64
C ILE A 322 4.32 10.99 7.26
N GLU A 323 4.86 11.63 8.28
CA GLU A 323 4.25 12.82 8.86
C GLU A 323 4.44 14.02 7.92
N VAL A 324 3.34 14.67 7.55
CA VAL A 324 3.34 15.80 6.62
C VAL A 324 2.38 16.89 7.07
N TYR A 325 2.65 18.13 6.66
CA TYR A 325 1.75 19.24 6.91
C TYR A 325 0.47 19.17 6.07
N ALA A 326 0.59 18.76 4.80
CA ALA A 326 -0.55 18.57 3.90
C ALA A 326 -0.31 17.38 2.94
N GLN A 327 -1.39 16.75 2.53
CA GLN A 327 -1.34 15.65 1.56
C GLN A 327 -2.40 15.85 0.49
N TYR A 328 -1.99 15.59 -0.77
CA TYR A 328 -2.87 15.58 -1.94
C TYR A 328 -2.78 14.21 -2.62
N LYS A 329 -3.93 13.62 -2.87
CA LYS A 329 -4.05 12.38 -3.62
C LYS A 329 -4.54 12.71 -5.04
N ILE A 330 -3.79 12.31 -6.05
CA ILE A 330 -4.11 12.54 -7.45
C ILE A 330 -4.62 11.24 -8.06
N GLY A 331 -5.79 11.29 -8.67
CA GLY A 331 -6.38 10.06 -9.23
C GLY A 331 -7.76 10.26 -9.85
N TRP A 332 -8.35 9.14 -10.20
CA TRP A 332 -9.67 9.00 -10.79
C TRP A 332 -10.68 8.64 -9.70
N PHE A 333 -11.41 9.63 -9.21
CA PHE A 333 -12.29 9.42 -8.06
C PHE A 333 -13.73 9.21 -8.51
N LYS A 334 -14.33 8.11 -8.04
CA LYS A 334 -15.74 7.79 -8.23
C LYS A 334 -16.40 7.61 -6.86
N LYS A 335 -17.67 8.00 -6.77
CA LYS A 335 -18.54 7.73 -5.63
C LYS A 335 -19.85 7.16 -6.18
N ASP A 336 -20.26 6.00 -5.69
CA ASP A 336 -21.46 5.29 -6.14
C ASP A 336 -21.50 5.12 -7.69
N GLY A 337 -20.37 4.75 -8.29
CA GLY A 337 -20.22 4.57 -9.74
C GLY A 337 -20.17 5.85 -10.57
N LYS A 338 -20.34 7.03 -9.96
CA LYS A 338 -20.28 8.33 -10.63
C LYS A 338 -18.96 9.03 -10.35
N TRP A 339 -18.51 9.84 -11.30
CA TRP A 339 -17.33 10.67 -11.11
C TRP A 339 -17.53 11.64 -9.96
N ASP A 340 -16.66 11.56 -8.95
CA ASP A 340 -16.68 12.46 -7.81
C ASP A 340 -16.09 13.81 -8.23
N SER A 341 -16.92 14.83 -8.20
CA SER A 341 -16.48 16.21 -8.38
C SER A 341 -16.90 17.04 -7.17
N GLY A 342 -16.00 17.94 -6.78
CA GLY A 342 -16.26 18.86 -5.68
C GLY A 342 -15.80 18.39 -4.30
N LEU A 343 -15.38 17.13 -4.10
CA LEU A 343 -14.72 16.67 -2.88
C LEU A 343 -13.21 16.52 -3.09
N LYS A 344 -12.80 15.56 -3.94
CA LYS A 344 -11.39 15.26 -4.22
C LYS A 344 -10.82 16.01 -5.41
N ASN A 345 -11.65 16.36 -6.36
CA ASN A 345 -11.31 17.19 -7.51
C ASN A 345 -12.42 18.25 -7.70
N PRO A 346 -12.10 19.52 -7.94
CA PRO A 346 -13.12 20.54 -8.20
C PRO A 346 -13.93 20.27 -9.46
N ASN A 347 -13.37 19.58 -10.46
CA ASN A 347 -14.01 19.24 -11.73
C ASN A 347 -14.10 17.73 -11.95
N PRO A 348 -15.11 17.21 -12.67
CA PRO A 348 -15.17 15.81 -13.05
C PRO A 348 -14.00 15.46 -13.97
N SER A 349 -13.17 14.50 -13.59
CA SER A 349 -11.93 14.15 -14.33
C SER A 349 -12.18 13.65 -15.75
N ASN A 350 -13.38 13.14 -16.06
CA ASN A 350 -13.73 12.72 -17.42
C ASN A 350 -14.11 13.89 -18.37
N THR A 351 -14.27 15.10 -17.84
CA THR A 351 -14.65 16.28 -18.65
C THR A 351 -13.51 17.27 -18.86
N ILE A 352 -12.37 17.04 -18.25
CA ILE A 352 -11.20 17.92 -18.31
C ILE A 352 -9.99 17.18 -18.89
N PRO A 353 -9.01 17.87 -19.47
CA PRO A 353 -7.75 17.27 -19.90
C PRO A 353 -7.07 16.45 -18.80
N LEU A 354 -6.37 15.37 -19.18
CA LEU A 354 -5.69 14.50 -18.21
C LEU A 354 -4.72 15.29 -17.31
N ILE A 355 -3.97 16.21 -17.87
CA ILE A 355 -3.07 17.09 -17.11
C ILE A 355 -3.87 18.03 -16.17
N GLN A 356 -5.06 18.43 -16.55
CA GLN A 356 -5.87 19.32 -15.71
C GLN A 356 -6.35 18.66 -14.43
N THR A 357 -6.44 17.34 -14.39
CA THR A 357 -6.77 16.61 -13.18
C THR A 357 -5.83 16.97 -12.02
N ILE A 358 -4.53 16.93 -12.22
CA ILE A 358 -3.56 17.29 -11.18
C ILE A 358 -3.50 18.80 -10.95
N THR A 359 -3.55 19.61 -12.02
CA THR A 359 -3.46 21.06 -11.83
C THR A 359 -4.65 21.60 -11.04
N ASP A 360 -5.85 21.06 -11.25
CA ASP A 360 -7.06 21.43 -10.49
C ASP A 360 -6.95 20.99 -9.03
N ILE A 361 -6.50 19.76 -8.77
CA ILE A 361 -6.32 19.25 -7.41
C ILE A 361 -5.26 20.05 -6.65
N LEU A 362 -4.19 20.46 -7.31
CA LEU A 362 -3.09 21.23 -6.71
C LEU A 362 -3.29 22.75 -6.76
N GLY A 363 -4.39 23.24 -7.35
CA GLY A 363 -4.66 24.67 -7.48
C GLY A 363 -3.64 25.39 -8.37
N LEU A 364 -3.17 24.70 -9.42
CA LEU A 364 -2.24 25.25 -10.41
C LEU A 364 -2.97 25.70 -11.68
N PRO A 365 -2.44 26.66 -12.43
CA PRO A 365 -2.93 26.93 -13.76
C PRO A 365 -2.65 25.73 -14.68
N TYR A 366 -3.60 25.43 -15.57
CA TYR A 366 -3.39 24.41 -16.61
C TYR A 366 -2.21 24.77 -17.51
N LYS A 367 -1.28 23.85 -17.66
CA LYS A 367 -0.13 23.98 -18.54
C LYS A 367 0.38 22.60 -18.93
N GLU A 368 0.53 22.35 -20.23
CA GLU A 368 1.23 21.15 -20.70
C GLU A 368 2.74 21.31 -20.49
N ILE A 369 3.33 20.43 -19.68
CA ILE A 369 4.75 20.43 -19.36
C ILE A 369 5.28 19.02 -19.57
N ASN A 370 6.30 18.89 -20.38
CA ASN A 370 7.07 17.67 -20.57
C ASN A 370 8.50 17.88 -20.06
N LYS A 371 8.94 17.03 -19.13
CA LYS A 371 10.30 17.02 -18.56
C LYS A 371 11.09 15.78 -18.96
N GLY A 372 10.51 14.94 -19.81
CA GLY A 372 11.11 13.67 -20.17
C GLY A 372 11.02 12.61 -19.08
N VAL A 373 11.80 11.58 -19.29
CA VAL A 373 12.00 10.47 -18.37
C VAL A 373 13.47 10.13 -18.27
N ASP A 374 13.91 9.56 -17.17
CA ASP A 374 15.26 9.03 -16.98
C ASP A 374 15.48 7.82 -17.90
N PHE A 375 15.98 8.13 -19.09
CA PHE A 375 16.21 7.13 -20.13
C PHE A 375 17.44 7.48 -20.95
N THR A 376 18.38 6.56 -21.00
CA THR A 376 19.54 6.62 -21.90
C THR A 376 19.33 5.67 -23.09
N PRO A 377 19.34 6.19 -24.32
CA PRO A 377 19.17 5.34 -25.51
C PRO A 377 20.26 4.28 -25.65
N ASP A 378 19.86 3.05 -25.92
CA ASP A 378 20.72 1.95 -26.31
C ASP A 378 20.82 1.89 -27.87
N LYS A 379 21.58 0.93 -28.38
CA LYS A 379 21.70 0.71 -29.83
C LYS A 379 20.33 0.58 -30.50
N ARG A 380 20.24 1.14 -31.73
CA ARG A 380 19.03 1.06 -32.55
C ARG A 380 18.54 -0.38 -32.70
N PRO A 381 17.32 -0.72 -32.26
CA PRO A 381 16.86 -2.12 -32.14
C PRO A 381 16.45 -2.73 -33.48
N ILE A 382 16.18 -1.90 -34.49
CA ILE A 382 15.77 -2.32 -35.85
C ILE A 382 16.62 -1.58 -36.89
N LYS A 383 17.31 -2.36 -37.73
CA LYS A 383 18.09 -1.80 -38.83
C LYS A 383 17.16 -1.15 -39.87
N GLY A 384 17.47 0.07 -40.29
CA GLY A 384 16.69 0.85 -41.27
C GLY A 384 15.56 1.67 -40.63
N LYS A 385 14.75 2.31 -41.48
CA LYS A 385 13.63 3.15 -41.04
C LYS A 385 12.45 2.29 -40.58
N TYR A 386 11.91 2.61 -39.44
CA TYR A 386 10.73 1.91 -38.91
C TYR A 386 9.77 2.83 -38.19
N ILE A 387 8.51 2.42 -38.16
CA ILE A 387 7.42 3.07 -37.45
C ILE A 387 6.94 2.12 -36.35
N CYS A 388 6.82 2.63 -35.12
CA CYS A 388 6.17 1.88 -34.01
C CYS A 388 4.64 2.07 -34.12
N ILE A 389 3.91 0.98 -33.85
CA ILE A 389 2.45 1.03 -33.72
C ILE A 389 1.99 0.50 -32.37
N GLY A 390 0.92 1.12 -31.85
CA GLY A 390 0.26 0.74 -30.60
C GLY A 390 -1.23 0.50 -30.79
N PRO A 391 -1.65 -0.64 -31.38
CA PRO A 391 -3.06 -0.90 -31.73
C PRO A 391 -3.96 -1.30 -30.54
N LYS A 392 -3.39 -1.53 -29.35
CA LYS A 392 -4.11 -1.96 -28.16
C LYS A 392 -4.26 -0.85 -27.12
N SER A 393 -5.36 -0.90 -26.38
CA SER A 393 -5.63 -0.08 -25.20
C SER A 393 -6.29 -0.92 -24.12
N THR A 394 -6.15 -0.52 -22.86
CA THR A 394 -6.91 -1.10 -21.73
C THR A 394 -8.42 -0.92 -21.91
N ALA A 395 -8.85 0.16 -22.58
CA ALA A 395 -10.24 0.37 -22.93
C ALA A 395 -10.47 -0.09 -24.39
N GLY A 396 -11.09 -1.24 -24.58
CA GLY A 396 -11.34 -1.82 -25.92
C GLY A 396 -12.10 -0.90 -26.88
N LEU A 397 -12.94 -0.01 -26.34
CA LEU A 397 -13.67 1.00 -27.13
C LEU A 397 -12.76 2.02 -27.82
N LYS A 398 -11.49 2.17 -27.42
CA LYS A 398 -10.50 2.99 -28.11
C LYS A 398 -9.89 2.29 -29.32
N GLU A 399 -10.05 0.97 -29.42
CA GLU A 399 -9.31 0.19 -30.41
C GLU A 399 -9.87 0.39 -31.83
N TRP A 400 -8.95 0.59 -32.76
CA TRP A 400 -9.26 0.62 -34.17
C TRP A 400 -9.22 -0.81 -34.74
N PRO A 401 -10.16 -1.23 -35.64
CA PRO A 401 -10.22 -2.60 -36.13
C PRO A 401 -8.89 -3.09 -36.72
N TYR A 402 -8.48 -4.30 -36.38
CA TYR A 402 -7.20 -4.89 -36.84
C TYR A 402 -7.06 -4.97 -38.36
N SER A 403 -8.17 -5.12 -39.08
CA SER A 403 -8.18 -5.09 -40.54
C SER A 403 -7.65 -3.76 -41.08
N ASN A 404 -7.94 -2.65 -40.40
CA ASN A 404 -7.45 -1.32 -40.77
C ASN A 404 -5.99 -1.13 -40.44
N TRP A 405 -5.53 -1.64 -39.27
CA TRP A 405 -4.12 -1.66 -38.93
C TRP A 405 -3.28 -2.44 -39.96
N LYS A 406 -3.79 -3.60 -40.43
CA LYS A 406 -3.15 -4.38 -41.50
C LYS A 406 -3.06 -3.60 -42.82
N LYS A 407 -4.13 -2.90 -43.23
CA LYS A 407 -4.15 -2.06 -44.39
C LYS A 407 -3.13 -0.90 -44.30
N LEU A 408 -3.08 -0.25 -43.10
CA LEU A 408 -2.11 0.82 -42.84
C LEU A 408 -0.68 0.30 -42.89
N ALA A 409 -0.39 -0.82 -42.20
CA ALA A 409 0.93 -1.44 -42.22
C ALA A 409 1.40 -1.77 -43.65
N LYS A 410 0.51 -2.34 -44.49
CA LYS A 410 0.83 -2.62 -45.90
C LYS A 410 1.17 -1.35 -46.68
N LYS A 411 0.41 -0.26 -46.47
CA LYS A 411 0.69 1.03 -47.15
C LYS A 411 2.02 1.63 -46.71
N LEU A 412 2.31 1.62 -45.43
CA LEU A 412 3.57 2.15 -44.89
C LEU A 412 4.78 1.30 -45.32
N HIS A 413 4.62 -0.02 -45.35
CA HIS A 413 5.66 -0.93 -45.80
C HIS A 413 6.02 -0.65 -47.30
N LYS A 414 5.04 -0.41 -48.14
CA LYS A 414 5.29 0.00 -49.55
C LYS A 414 6.06 1.31 -49.67
N LYS A 415 6.04 2.19 -48.66
CA LYS A 415 6.84 3.42 -48.57
C LYS A 415 8.24 3.19 -47.97
N GLY A 416 8.64 1.95 -47.72
CA GLY A 416 9.97 1.59 -47.25
C GLY A 416 10.12 1.52 -45.72
N TYR A 417 9.05 1.61 -44.94
CA TYR A 417 9.11 1.50 -43.50
C TYR A 417 8.90 0.06 -43.02
N LYS A 418 9.68 -0.36 -42.04
CA LYS A 418 9.35 -1.56 -41.21
C LYS A 418 8.32 -1.15 -40.16
N ILE A 419 7.37 -2.02 -39.92
CA ILE A 419 6.28 -1.75 -38.94
C ILE A 419 6.51 -2.62 -37.71
N VAL A 420 6.63 -1.98 -36.54
CA VAL A 420 6.91 -2.66 -35.28
C VAL A 420 5.73 -2.44 -34.33
N ASN A 421 5.01 -3.51 -34.03
CA ASN A 421 3.98 -3.49 -33.00
C ASN A 421 4.64 -3.67 -31.63
N ILE A 422 4.50 -2.69 -30.76
CA ILE A 422 5.03 -2.68 -29.37
C ILE A 422 3.94 -2.79 -28.30
N SER A 423 2.70 -3.06 -28.69
CA SER A 423 1.62 -3.34 -27.73
C SER A 423 1.89 -4.61 -26.96
N TYR A 424 1.23 -4.74 -25.80
CA TYR A 424 1.30 -5.93 -24.96
C TYR A 424 0.92 -7.20 -25.73
N GLU A 425 -0.07 -7.11 -26.63
CA GLU A 425 -0.50 -8.20 -27.51
C GLU A 425 -0.03 -7.99 -28.93
N GLY A 426 0.36 -9.09 -29.56
CA GLY A 426 0.63 -9.12 -30.98
C GLY A 426 -0.62 -9.40 -31.81
N PHE A 427 -0.54 -9.11 -33.10
CA PHE A 427 -1.54 -9.56 -34.05
C PHE A 427 -0.89 -10.01 -35.36
N SER A 428 -1.54 -10.98 -36.01
CA SER A 428 -1.06 -11.53 -37.27
C SER A 428 -1.22 -10.54 -38.41
N GLY A 429 -0.18 -10.36 -39.18
CA GLY A 429 -0.19 -9.49 -40.38
C GLY A 429 1.13 -9.61 -41.09
N THR A 430 1.08 -9.67 -42.45
CA THR A 430 2.29 -9.54 -43.27
C THR A 430 2.94 -8.18 -43.06
N ASN A 431 4.24 -8.16 -42.93
CA ASN A 431 5.03 -6.94 -42.73
C ASN A 431 4.93 -6.25 -41.38
N ILE A 432 4.47 -6.98 -40.34
CA ILE A 432 4.43 -6.49 -38.96
C ILE A 432 5.38 -7.32 -38.08
N ILE A 433 6.30 -6.64 -37.42
CA ILE A 433 7.23 -7.21 -36.44
C ILE A 433 6.60 -7.02 -35.06
N ASN A 434 6.18 -8.12 -34.43
CA ASN A 434 5.61 -8.05 -33.09
C ASN A 434 6.72 -8.09 -32.03
N LYS A 435 6.69 -7.12 -31.12
CA LYS A 435 7.54 -7.01 -29.94
C LYS A 435 6.67 -6.86 -28.71
N GLN A 436 6.29 -8.01 -28.14
CA GLN A 436 5.33 -8.08 -27.03
C GLN A 436 6.02 -8.09 -25.68
N LYS A 437 5.30 -7.66 -24.64
CA LYS A 437 5.74 -7.74 -23.24
C LYS A 437 7.13 -7.16 -22.99
N LEU A 438 7.47 -6.08 -23.70
CA LEU A 438 8.73 -5.38 -23.50
C LEU A 438 8.76 -4.75 -22.10
N LYS A 439 9.93 -4.78 -21.47
CA LYS A 439 10.22 -3.91 -20.34
C LYS A 439 10.25 -2.44 -20.79
N TRP A 440 10.03 -1.50 -19.90
CA TRP A 440 9.91 -0.08 -20.24
C TRP A 440 11.17 0.49 -20.88
N ASP A 441 12.36 0.10 -20.40
CA ASP A 441 13.64 0.49 -21.01
C ASP A 441 13.71 0.13 -22.51
N LYS A 442 13.25 -1.06 -22.86
CA LYS A 442 13.20 -1.51 -24.26
C LYS A 442 12.09 -0.81 -25.05
N THR A 443 10.93 -0.58 -24.41
CA THR A 443 9.83 0.17 -25.02
C THR A 443 10.28 1.60 -25.35
N PHE A 444 10.93 2.29 -24.43
CA PHE A 444 11.52 3.61 -24.66
C PHE A 444 12.53 3.57 -25.80
N ASN A 445 13.40 2.56 -25.84
CA ASN A 445 14.42 2.44 -26.89
C ASN A 445 13.81 2.21 -28.29
N TYR A 446 12.74 1.39 -28.39
CA TYR A 446 12.02 1.24 -29.65
C TYR A 446 11.37 2.55 -30.10
N LEU A 447 10.72 3.27 -29.21
CA LEU A 447 10.07 4.55 -29.53
C LEU A 447 11.08 5.65 -29.85
N HIS A 448 12.19 5.73 -29.11
CA HIS A 448 13.24 6.72 -29.32
C HIS A 448 13.81 6.67 -30.75
N HIS A 449 14.08 5.47 -31.25
CA HIS A 449 14.67 5.26 -32.56
C HIS A 449 13.66 5.15 -33.69
N ALA A 450 12.36 5.14 -33.43
CA ALA A 450 11.31 5.13 -34.43
C ALA A 450 11.23 6.50 -35.14
N GLU A 451 10.90 6.45 -36.43
CA GLU A 451 10.63 7.67 -37.20
C GLU A 451 9.30 8.32 -36.74
N LEU A 452 8.35 7.50 -36.31
CA LEU A 452 7.01 7.91 -35.94
C LEU A 452 6.39 6.84 -35.04
N PHE A 453 5.54 7.23 -34.10
CA PHE A 453 4.62 6.37 -33.42
C PHE A 453 3.18 6.59 -33.88
N ILE A 454 2.46 5.52 -34.20
CA ILE A 454 1.03 5.58 -34.54
C ILE A 454 0.29 4.74 -33.49
N GLY A 455 -0.62 5.33 -32.76
CA GLY A 455 -1.29 4.66 -31.66
C GLY A 455 -2.68 5.22 -31.35
N LEU A 456 -3.14 4.90 -30.16
CA LEU A 456 -4.42 5.29 -29.59
C LEU A 456 -4.17 6.28 -28.43
N GLY A 457 -5.22 6.90 -27.91
CA GLY A 457 -5.14 7.64 -26.62
C GLY A 457 -4.86 6.66 -25.46
N SER A 458 -3.60 6.32 -25.26
CA SER A 458 -3.14 5.29 -24.32
C SER A 458 -1.75 5.59 -23.76
N GLY A 459 -1.31 4.82 -22.78
CA GLY A 459 0.00 5.00 -22.13
C GLY A 459 1.19 5.06 -23.08
N LEU A 460 1.19 4.28 -24.20
CA LEU A 460 2.28 4.32 -25.18
C LEU A 460 2.38 5.68 -25.92
N SER A 461 1.25 6.35 -26.14
CA SER A 461 1.26 7.71 -26.72
C SER A 461 1.90 8.71 -25.75
N TRP A 462 1.61 8.59 -24.45
CA TRP A 462 2.22 9.41 -23.41
C TRP A 462 3.72 9.12 -23.24
N VAL A 463 4.12 7.86 -23.37
CA VAL A 463 5.56 7.50 -23.39
C VAL A 463 6.27 8.17 -24.57
N ASN A 464 5.66 8.13 -25.76
CA ASN A 464 6.24 8.76 -26.94
C ASN A 464 6.31 10.30 -26.81
N TRP A 465 5.28 10.90 -26.21
CA TRP A 465 5.27 12.32 -25.86
C TRP A 465 6.41 12.67 -24.89
N ALA A 466 6.60 11.84 -23.83
CA ALA A 466 7.68 12.06 -22.86
C ALA A 466 9.08 11.99 -23.49
N LEU A 467 9.23 11.24 -24.59
CA LEU A 467 10.46 11.18 -25.38
C LEU A 467 10.59 12.32 -26.41
N ASN A 468 9.68 13.30 -26.43
CA ASN A 468 9.61 14.40 -27.41
C ASN A 468 9.52 13.90 -28.85
N LYS A 469 8.77 12.82 -29.10
CA LYS A 469 8.63 12.19 -30.42
C LYS A 469 7.22 12.38 -30.95
N GLN A 470 7.15 12.56 -32.30
CA GLN A 470 5.88 12.75 -32.99
C GLN A 470 4.97 11.52 -32.86
N THR A 471 3.73 11.75 -32.46
CA THR A 471 2.64 10.77 -32.37
C THR A 471 1.56 11.06 -33.38
N VAL A 472 1.13 10.06 -34.14
CA VAL A 472 -0.16 10.08 -34.86
C VAL A 472 -1.16 9.28 -34.02
N MET A 473 -2.16 9.94 -33.51
CA MET A 473 -3.17 9.32 -32.62
C MET A 473 -4.48 9.11 -33.38
N ILE A 474 -4.89 7.84 -33.49
CA ILE A 474 -6.21 7.49 -34.02
C ILE A 474 -7.17 7.59 -32.86
N ASN A 475 -8.13 8.50 -32.96
CA ASN A 475 -9.06 8.78 -31.86
C ASN A 475 -10.51 8.73 -32.33
N ASN A 476 -11.37 8.24 -31.43
CA ASN A 476 -12.83 8.23 -31.60
C ASN A 476 -13.57 8.39 -30.26
N PHE A 477 -12.95 7.98 -29.17
CA PHE A 477 -13.57 7.80 -27.86
C PHE A 477 -13.30 8.97 -26.90
N ILE A 478 -12.05 9.50 -26.93
CA ILE A 478 -11.59 10.55 -26.02
C ILE A 478 -11.85 11.93 -26.60
N PRO A 479 -12.35 12.92 -25.80
CA PRO A 479 -12.58 14.29 -26.28
C PRO A 479 -11.34 14.93 -26.88
N TYR A 480 -11.57 15.80 -27.84
CA TYR A 480 -10.52 16.66 -28.35
C TYR A 480 -9.93 17.52 -27.23
N GLY A 481 -8.59 17.61 -27.14
CA GLY A 481 -7.91 18.37 -26.09
C GLY A 481 -7.77 17.63 -24.73
N TYR A 482 -8.25 16.41 -24.62
CA TYR A 482 -8.09 15.59 -23.41
C TYR A 482 -6.65 15.11 -23.19
N GLU A 483 -6.00 14.72 -24.29
CA GLU A 483 -4.60 14.29 -24.31
C GLU A 483 -3.65 15.49 -24.49
N PHE A 484 -2.36 15.25 -24.53
CA PHE A 484 -1.34 16.25 -24.85
C PHE A 484 -1.55 16.87 -26.26
N THR A 485 -0.95 18.03 -26.49
CA THR A 485 -1.03 18.75 -27.78
C THR A 485 0.31 18.82 -28.51
N ASN A 486 1.42 18.88 -27.78
CA ASN A 486 2.75 18.91 -28.35
C ASN A 486 3.13 17.55 -28.94
N TYR A 487 3.75 17.56 -30.13
CA TYR A 487 4.15 16.33 -30.83
C TYR A 487 2.97 15.41 -31.19
N LEU A 488 1.77 15.96 -31.41
CA LEU A 488 0.56 15.18 -31.69
C LEU A 488 -0.06 15.61 -33.05
N THR A 489 -0.35 14.59 -33.86
CA THR A 489 -1.30 14.69 -34.98
C THR A 489 -2.47 13.75 -34.66
N LYS A 490 -3.65 14.32 -34.41
CA LYS A 490 -4.85 13.57 -34.04
C LYS A 490 -5.69 13.30 -35.29
N ILE A 491 -6.10 12.07 -35.50
CA ILE A 491 -6.96 11.62 -36.59
C ILE A 491 -8.29 11.17 -36.03
N GLU A 492 -9.36 11.81 -36.42
CA GLU A 492 -10.74 11.50 -36.00
C GLU A 492 -11.63 11.25 -37.24
N ASN A 493 -12.56 10.34 -37.10
CA ASN A 493 -13.60 10.13 -38.10
C ASN A 493 -14.87 10.89 -37.68
N ASN A 494 -15.09 12.04 -38.27
CA ASN A 494 -16.23 12.91 -37.96
C ASN A 494 -17.57 12.42 -38.55
N SER A 495 -17.58 11.33 -39.32
CA SER A 495 -18.80 10.72 -39.85
C SER A 495 -19.49 9.77 -38.90
N VAL A 496 -18.91 9.52 -37.71
CA VAL A 496 -19.42 8.66 -36.68
C VAL A 496 -19.46 9.38 -35.32
N CYS A 497 -20.18 8.79 -34.37
CA CYS A 497 -20.21 9.30 -33.02
C CYS A 497 -18.81 9.26 -32.36
N ASN A 498 -18.39 10.37 -31.75
CA ASN A 498 -17.11 10.53 -31.05
C ASN A 498 -17.33 11.01 -29.62
N ASN A 499 -16.26 11.04 -28.82
CA ASN A 499 -16.21 11.63 -27.47
C ASN A 499 -17.12 10.95 -26.42
N CYS A 500 -17.35 9.66 -26.56
CA CYS A 500 -18.22 8.92 -25.63
C CYS A 500 -17.70 8.89 -24.18
N TRP A 501 -16.41 9.20 -23.95
CA TRP A 501 -15.79 9.27 -22.63
C TRP A 501 -16.50 10.23 -21.67
N ILE A 502 -17.00 11.37 -22.17
CA ILE A 502 -17.72 12.35 -21.36
C ILE A 502 -19.18 12.02 -21.10
N ASN A 503 -19.69 10.95 -21.70
CA ASN A 503 -21.11 10.62 -21.58
C ASN A 503 -21.38 10.08 -20.16
N LYS A 504 -22.18 10.83 -19.40
CA LYS A 504 -22.55 10.51 -18.01
C LYS A 504 -23.44 9.27 -17.86
N ASN A 505 -24.07 8.83 -18.96
CA ASN A 505 -24.98 7.68 -18.97
C ASN A 505 -24.25 6.33 -19.16
N TYR A 506 -22.95 6.35 -19.43
CA TYR A 506 -22.15 5.15 -19.57
C TYR A 506 -21.05 5.11 -18.52
N THR A 507 -21.03 4.05 -17.74
CA THR A 507 -19.88 3.68 -16.91
C THR A 507 -18.96 2.81 -17.77
N PHE A 508 -17.82 3.34 -18.15
CA PHE A 508 -16.79 2.55 -18.81
C PHE A 508 -15.91 1.95 -17.73
N ASP A 509 -16.02 0.66 -17.49
CA ASP A 509 -15.06 -0.07 -16.68
C ASP A 509 -13.81 -0.25 -17.52
N ALA A 510 -12.74 0.43 -17.13
CA ALA A 510 -11.41 0.06 -17.54
C ALA A 510 -11.06 -1.19 -16.70
N GLY A 511 -11.37 -2.37 -17.24
CA GLY A 511 -11.14 -3.65 -16.61
C GLY A 511 -9.69 -3.89 -16.17
#